data_6c18b9d9c0f9dcf90280aa00285a7b3f
#
_entry.id   6c18b9d9c0f9dcf90280aa00285a7b3f
#
_cell.length_a   1.000
_cell.length_b   1.000
_cell.length_c   1.000
_cell.angle_alpha   90.00
_cell.angle_beta   90.00
_cell.angle_gamma   90.00
#
_symmetry.space_group_name_H-M   'P 1'
#
loop_
_entity.id
_entity.type
_entity.pdbx_description
1 polymer ?
#
loop_
_entity_poly.entity_id
_entity_poly.type
_entity_poly.pdbx_seq_one_letter_code
_entity_poly.pdbx_strand_id
1 'polypeptide(L)'
;SHDTDRLFQEANGNVAAMKQRYLFAALFSAGAMIPIGFEYGFRRRLHVVNTRPGDWEQPNTDLCEFIAGVNAVKRRYKVFQEECPTSVLPYQNPNILVMWKASAKTHEEALIILNKDAWNHQYFYAENLGTYIQAGAPLVDASPEYPLDYIPRPFSYDLRPGQAFVFVTSRDHLPR
;
A
#
# COMPACT_ATOMS: atom_id res chain seq x y z
N SER A 1 -13.84 8.11 6.67
CA SER A 1 -13.93 9.45 7.24
C SER A 1 -15.07 9.50 8.25
N HIS A 2 -15.31 10.66 8.85
CA HIS A 2 -16.48 10.88 9.72
C HIS A 2 -17.80 11.01 8.93
N ASP A 3 -17.70 11.20 7.62
CA ASP A 3 -18.88 11.36 6.73
C ASP A 3 -19.41 10.03 6.20
N THR A 4 -18.60 8.97 6.31
CA THR A 4 -18.91 7.64 5.78
C THR A 4 -18.95 6.62 6.90
N ASP A 5 -19.48 5.45 6.62
CA ASP A 5 -19.34 4.31 7.52
C ASP A 5 -17.88 3.91 7.69
N ARG A 6 -17.60 3.17 8.74
CA ARG A 6 -16.26 2.64 9.00
C ARG A 6 -15.92 1.59 7.94
N LEU A 7 -14.70 1.65 7.41
CA LEU A 7 -14.25 0.69 6.41
C LEU A 7 -14.38 -0.76 6.90
N PHE A 8 -14.12 -1.03 8.16
CA PHE A 8 -14.26 -2.37 8.73
C PHE A 8 -15.71 -2.86 8.70
N GLN A 9 -16.68 -1.94 8.85
CA GLN A 9 -18.10 -2.25 8.71
C GLN A 9 -18.47 -2.48 7.23
N GLU A 10 -18.06 -1.58 6.34
CA GLU A 10 -18.33 -1.69 4.89
C GLU A 10 -17.70 -2.94 4.28
N ALA A 11 -16.50 -3.29 4.73
CA ALA A 11 -15.78 -4.49 4.29
C ALA A 11 -16.21 -5.78 5.03
N ASN A 12 -17.29 -5.73 5.79
CA ASN A 12 -17.81 -6.87 6.57
C ASN A 12 -16.72 -7.56 7.42
N GLY A 13 -15.85 -6.78 8.04
CA GLY A 13 -14.79 -7.28 8.90
C GLY A 13 -13.56 -7.82 8.16
N ASN A 14 -13.43 -7.57 6.87
CA ASN A 14 -12.28 -8.03 6.10
C ASN A 14 -11.02 -7.21 6.39
N VAL A 15 -10.08 -7.83 7.10
CA VAL A 15 -8.79 -7.22 7.47
C VAL A 15 -7.91 -6.97 6.25
N ALA A 16 -7.96 -7.82 5.23
CA ALA A 16 -7.19 -7.62 4.00
C ALA A 16 -7.65 -6.35 3.26
N ALA A 17 -8.95 -6.05 3.26
CA ALA A 17 -9.48 -4.80 2.71
C ALA A 17 -8.97 -3.57 3.49
N MET A 18 -8.88 -3.67 4.81
CA MET A 18 -8.33 -2.60 5.66
C MET A 18 -6.86 -2.31 5.33
N LYS A 19 -6.05 -3.37 5.29
CA LYS A 19 -4.61 -3.28 4.96
C LYS A 19 -4.40 -2.70 3.57
N GLN A 20 -5.09 -3.23 2.57
CA GLN A 20 -5.04 -2.76 1.18
C GLN A 20 -5.32 -1.25 1.07
N ARG A 21 -6.42 -0.79 1.68
CA ARG A 21 -6.84 0.60 1.61
C ARG A 21 -5.86 1.54 2.31
N TYR A 22 -5.35 1.12 3.47
CA TYR A 22 -4.35 1.91 4.18
C TYR A 22 -3.05 2.04 3.39
N LEU A 23 -2.49 0.91 2.92
CA LEU A 23 -1.26 0.91 2.13
C LEU A 23 -1.41 1.80 0.89
N PHE A 24 -2.50 1.61 0.14
CA PHE A 24 -2.75 2.43 -1.04
C PHE A 24 -2.82 3.91 -0.70
N ALA A 25 -3.64 4.31 0.27
CA ALA A 25 -3.79 5.71 0.65
C ALA A 25 -2.48 6.34 1.14
N ALA A 26 -1.71 5.61 1.95
CA ALA A 26 -0.45 6.10 2.50
C ALA A 26 0.66 6.27 1.46
N LEU A 27 0.73 5.38 0.46
CA LEU A 27 1.80 5.40 -0.55
C LEU A 27 1.40 6.14 -1.84
N PHE A 28 0.11 6.33 -2.07
CA PHE A 28 -0.37 7.12 -3.21
C PHE A 28 -0.15 8.62 -2.99
N SER A 29 -0.55 9.15 -1.84
CA SER A 29 -0.51 10.58 -1.52
C SER A 29 0.62 10.93 -0.55
N ALA A 30 1.09 12.18 -0.59
CA ALA A 30 2.08 12.70 0.37
C ALA A 30 1.56 12.67 1.81
N GLY A 31 0.27 12.94 2.00
CA GLY A 31 -0.43 12.84 3.28
C GLY A 31 -1.14 11.50 3.47
N ALA A 32 -1.34 11.10 4.72
CA ALA A 32 -2.22 10.00 5.08
C ALA A 32 -3.00 10.37 6.34
N MET A 33 -4.30 10.12 6.32
CA MET A 33 -5.18 10.33 7.46
C MET A 33 -5.96 9.06 7.74
N ILE A 34 -5.95 8.65 9.00
CA ILE A 34 -6.81 7.57 9.50
C ILE A 34 -7.69 8.11 10.61
N PRO A 35 -9.00 7.80 10.61
CA PRO A 35 -9.85 8.13 11.72
C PRO A 35 -9.53 7.24 12.92
N ILE A 36 -9.63 7.79 14.12
CA ILE A 36 -9.39 7.05 15.37
C ILE A 36 -10.17 5.73 15.41
N GLY A 37 -9.52 4.65 15.81
CA GLY A 37 -10.10 3.30 15.85
C GLY A 37 -10.04 2.54 14.53
N PHE A 38 -9.49 3.14 13.46
CA PHE A 38 -9.22 2.41 12.23
C PHE A 38 -8.25 1.25 12.49
N GLU A 39 -7.19 1.50 13.22
CA GLU A 39 -6.16 0.53 13.61
C GLU A 39 -6.72 -0.69 14.37
N TYR A 40 -7.87 -0.52 15.02
CA TYR A 40 -8.54 -1.54 15.81
C TYR A 40 -9.79 -2.12 15.15
N GLY A 41 -10.07 -1.74 13.90
CA GLY A 41 -11.24 -2.24 13.19
C GLY A 41 -12.56 -1.84 13.82
N PHE A 42 -12.69 -0.61 14.32
CA PHE A 42 -13.95 -0.12 14.86
C PHE A 42 -15.03 -0.09 13.77
N ARG A 43 -16.25 -0.47 14.15
CA ARG A 43 -17.41 -0.55 13.24
C ARG A 43 -18.37 0.62 13.40
N ARG A 44 -18.51 1.13 14.62
CA ARG A 44 -19.43 2.22 14.90
C ARG A 44 -19.01 3.49 14.17
N ARG A 45 -19.95 4.11 13.46
CA ARG A 45 -19.70 5.36 12.72
C ARG A 45 -19.20 6.46 13.68
N LEU A 46 -18.15 7.16 13.23
CA LEU A 46 -17.64 8.32 13.95
C LEU A 46 -18.59 9.52 13.74
N HIS A 47 -18.96 10.19 14.82
CA HIS A 47 -19.69 11.44 14.75
C HIS A 47 -18.79 12.58 15.26
N VAL A 48 -18.48 13.52 14.37
CA VAL A 48 -17.51 14.60 14.60
C VAL A 48 -17.75 15.36 15.90
N VAL A 49 -19.01 15.61 16.25
CA VAL A 49 -19.38 16.41 17.42
C VAL A 49 -19.68 15.57 18.66
N ASN A 50 -20.32 14.41 18.48
CA ASN A 50 -20.92 13.65 19.58
C ASN A 50 -20.08 12.47 20.06
N THR A 51 -19.18 11.93 19.22
CA THR A 51 -18.35 10.78 19.63
C THR A 51 -17.41 11.18 20.79
N ARG A 52 -17.42 10.38 21.82
CA ARG A 52 -16.62 10.55 23.05
C ARG A 52 -15.76 9.30 23.26
N PRO A 53 -14.71 9.35 24.10
CA PRO A 53 -13.91 8.17 24.45
C PRO A 53 -14.73 6.99 24.99
N GLY A 54 -15.85 7.26 25.69
CA GLY A 54 -16.77 6.24 26.15
C GLY A 54 -17.56 5.49 25.07
N ASP A 55 -17.54 6.00 23.83
CA ASP A 55 -18.15 5.34 22.67
C ASP A 55 -17.19 4.40 21.95
N TRP A 56 -15.94 4.30 22.39
CA TRP A 56 -14.94 3.45 21.77
C TRP A 56 -15.28 1.98 21.97
N GLU A 57 -15.12 1.22 20.91
CA GLU A 57 -15.40 -0.21 20.88
C GLU A 57 -14.21 -1.00 21.41
N GLN A 58 -14.46 -2.24 21.80
CA GLN A 58 -13.39 -3.21 21.96
C GLN A 58 -12.76 -3.47 20.58
N PRO A 59 -11.44 -3.65 20.49
CA PRO A 59 -10.76 -3.97 19.25
C PRO A 59 -11.33 -5.22 18.58
N ASN A 60 -11.64 -5.14 17.29
CA ASN A 60 -12.01 -6.29 16.46
C ASN A 60 -10.79 -6.89 15.77
N THR A 61 -9.72 -6.12 15.62
CA THR A 61 -8.42 -6.50 15.06
C THR A 61 -7.35 -5.56 15.59
N ASP A 62 -6.09 -5.86 15.29
CA ASP A 62 -4.96 -4.95 15.54
C ASP A 62 -4.14 -4.80 14.26
N LEU A 63 -4.08 -3.59 13.72
CA LEU A 63 -3.31 -3.22 12.53
C LEU A 63 -2.10 -2.35 12.86
N CYS A 64 -1.79 -2.12 14.12
CA CYS A 64 -0.74 -1.17 14.53
C CYS A 64 0.62 -1.52 13.92
N GLU A 65 1.00 -2.80 13.94
CA GLU A 65 2.27 -3.25 13.37
C GLU A 65 2.32 -3.06 11.84
N PHE A 66 1.23 -3.42 11.14
CA PHE A 66 1.12 -3.21 9.71
C PHE A 66 1.19 -1.73 9.34
N ILE A 67 0.45 -0.87 10.05
CA ILE A 67 0.46 0.58 9.85
C ILE A 67 1.86 1.14 10.11
N ALA A 68 2.53 0.69 11.15
CA ALA A 68 3.91 1.08 11.46
C ALA A 68 4.88 0.68 10.33
N GLY A 69 4.73 -0.52 9.77
CA GLY A 69 5.51 -0.99 8.63
C GLY A 69 5.30 -0.12 7.37
N VAL A 70 4.06 0.16 7.00
CA VAL A 70 3.75 1.05 5.86
C VAL A 70 4.32 2.46 6.09
N ASN A 71 4.19 2.99 7.30
CA ASN A 71 4.73 4.30 7.65
C ASN A 71 6.27 4.32 7.65
N ALA A 72 6.91 3.21 7.99
CA ALA A 72 8.36 3.09 7.89
C ALA A 72 8.83 3.16 6.43
N VAL A 73 8.16 2.45 5.52
CA VAL A 73 8.39 2.54 4.07
C VAL A 73 8.22 3.99 3.59
N LYS A 74 7.09 4.62 3.94
CA LYS A 74 6.82 6.02 3.57
C LYS A 74 7.90 6.98 4.07
N ARG A 75 8.37 6.83 5.31
CA ARG A 75 9.45 7.69 5.87
C ARG A 75 10.81 7.45 5.20
N ARG A 76 11.07 6.22 4.77
CA ARG A 76 12.35 5.85 4.17
C ARG A 76 12.54 6.44 2.76
N TYR A 77 11.48 6.44 1.94
CA TYR A 77 11.56 6.80 0.53
C TYR A 77 10.83 8.11 0.23
N LYS A 78 11.54 9.07 -0.36
CA LYS A 78 11.02 10.41 -0.67
C LYS A 78 9.89 10.40 -1.69
N VAL A 79 9.90 9.46 -2.63
CA VAL A 79 8.84 9.27 -3.62
C VAL A 79 7.44 9.10 -3.00
N PHE A 80 7.35 8.67 -1.73
CA PHE A 80 6.09 8.57 -1.00
C PHE A 80 5.77 9.75 -0.08
N GLN A 81 6.69 10.72 0.02
CA GLN A 81 6.56 11.89 0.91
C GLN A 81 6.22 13.18 0.14
N GLU A 82 6.12 13.11 -1.16
CA GLU A 82 5.84 14.28 -2.00
C GLU A 82 4.75 13.96 -3.04
N GLU A 83 4.07 15.01 -3.48
CA GLU A 83 3.22 14.90 -4.66
C GLU A 83 4.12 14.89 -5.89
N CYS A 84 4.13 13.77 -6.58
CA CYS A 84 5.01 13.52 -7.72
C CYS A 84 4.25 12.84 -8.87
N PRO A 85 4.82 12.83 -10.08
CA PRO A 85 4.24 12.09 -11.20
C PRO A 85 3.87 10.67 -10.81
N THR A 86 2.62 10.32 -11.06
CA THR A 86 2.03 9.02 -10.69
C THR A 86 1.17 8.54 -11.85
N SER A 87 1.32 7.28 -12.24
CA SER A 87 0.56 6.67 -13.32
C SER A 87 0.09 5.28 -12.94
N VAL A 88 -1.15 4.98 -13.30
CA VAL A 88 -1.66 3.60 -13.30
C VAL A 88 -1.31 3.00 -14.65
N LEU A 89 -0.54 1.94 -14.63
CA LEU A 89 -0.07 1.26 -15.83
C LEU A 89 -1.08 0.17 -16.22
N PRO A 90 -1.33 -0.04 -17.52
CA PRO A 90 -2.27 -1.05 -17.95
C PRO A 90 -1.77 -2.46 -17.61
N TYR A 91 -2.68 -3.27 -17.12
CA TYR A 91 -2.44 -4.69 -16.87
C TYR A 91 -3.68 -5.51 -17.25
N GLN A 92 -3.46 -6.71 -17.81
CA GLN A 92 -4.55 -7.53 -18.35
C GLN A 92 -5.58 -8.00 -17.30
N ASN A 93 -5.15 -8.21 -16.04
CA ASN A 93 -6.05 -8.59 -14.97
C ASN A 93 -6.64 -7.33 -14.30
N PRO A 94 -7.96 -7.07 -14.41
CA PRO A 94 -8.59 -5.88 -13.85
C PRO A 94 -8.55 -5.83 -12.32
N ASN A 95 -8.29 -6.95 -11.64
CA ASN A 95 -8.16 -7.01 -10.19
C ASN A 95 -6.74 -6.67 -9.70
N ILE A 96 -5.79 -6.51 -10.61
CA ILE A 96 -4.44 -6.05 -10.27
C ILE A 96 -4.30 -4.58 -10.62
N LEU A 97 -3.84 -3.79 -9.67
CA LEU A 97 -3.37 -2.43 -9.88
C LEU A 97 -1.86 -2.45 -10.02
N VAL A 98 -1.36 -1.88 -11.11
CA VAL A 98 0.07 -1.58 -11.28
C VAL A 98 0.22 -0.07 -11.28
N MET A 99 0.88 0.47 -10.28
CA MET A 99 1.05 1.92 -10.12
C MET A 99 2.54 2.27 -10.09
N TRP A 100 2.92 3.20 -10.93
CA TRP A 100 4.26 3.79 -10.98
C TRP A 100 4.24 5.20 -10.40
N LYS A 101 5.30 5.54 -9.65
CA LYS A 101 5.57 6.89 -9.16
C LYS A 101 7.03 7.23 -9.36
N ALA A 102 7.34 8.52 -9.57
CA ALA A 102 8.72 8.98 -9.68
C ALA A 102 8.93 10.31 -8.96
N SER A 103 9.92 10.36 -8.09
CA SER A 103 10.34 11.59 -7.44
C SER A 103 11.12 12.48 -8.39
N ALA A 104 10.71 13.73 -8.53
CA ALA A 104 11.46 14.74 -9.28
C ALA A 104 12.73 15.23 -8.55
N LYS A 105 12.82 14.97 -7.24
CA LYS A 105 13.88 15.51 -6.38
C LYS A 105 15.03 14.53 -6.12
N THR A 106 14.73 13.24 -6.03
CA THR A 106 15.69 12.22 -5.55
C THR A 106 15.99 11.14 -6.58
N HIS A 107 15.39 11.17 -7.75
CA HIS A 107 15.48 10.09 -8.75
C HIS A 107 15.02 8.72 -8.25
N GLU A 108 14.25 8.68 -7.17
CA GLU A 108 13.59 7.47 -6.73
C GLU A 108 12.38 7.19 -7.63
N GLU A 109 12.22 5.93 -7.99
CA GLU A 109 10.98 5.43 -8.59
C GLU A 109 10.40 4.33 -7.72
N ALA A 110 9.07 4.23 -7.73
CA ALA A 110 8.34 3.17 -7.05
C ALA A 110 7.39 2.48 -8.00
N LEU A 111 7.30 1.17 -7.88
CA LEU A 111 6.33 0.32 -8.56
C LEU A 111 5.53 -0.41 -7.50
N ILE A 112 4.22 -0.17 -7.46
CA ILE A 112 3.30 -0.85 -6.55
C ILE A 112 2.44 -1.79 -7.38
N ILE A 113 2.44 -3.07 -7.00
CA ILE A 113 1.58 -4.10 -7.58
C ILE A 113 0.63 -4.55 -6.51
N LEU A 114 -0.65 -4.23 -6.66
CA LEU A 114 -1.67 -4.41 -5.64
C LEU A 114 -2.80 -5.32 -6.14
N ASN A 115 -3.08 -6.38 -5.40
CA ASN A 115 -4.31 -7.13 -5.56
C ASN A 115 -5.49 -6.31 -5.01
N LYS A 116 -6.37 -5.81 -5.89
CA LYS A 116 -7.57 -5.04 -5.52
C LYS A 116 -8.67 -5.91 -4.92
N ASP A 117 -8.64 -7.22 -5.18
CA ASP A 117 -9.57 -8.16 -4.61
C ASP A 117 -9.13 -8.53 -3.19
N ALA A 118 -9.93 -8.16 -2.20
CA ALA A 118 -9.63 -8.43 -0.80
C ALA A 118 -10.13 -9.81 -0.32
N TRP A 119 -10.69 -10.62 -1.22
CA TRP A 119 -11.26 -11.94 -0.89
C TRP A 119 -10.55 -13.09 -1.62
N ASN A 120 -10.04 -12.83 -2.84
CA ASN A 120 -9.47 -13.86 -3.68
C ASN A 120 -8.01 -13.56 -4.03
N HIS A 121 -7.25 -14.64 -4.24
CA HIS A 121 -5.91 -14.56 -4.81
C HIS A 121 -5.98 -14.05 -6.25
N GLN A 122 -4.95 -13.33 -6.67
CA GLN A 122 -4.81 -12.83 -8.04
C GLN A 122 -3.39 -13.06 -8.55
N TYR A 123 -3.28 -13.72 -9.69
CA TYR A 123 -1.99 -14.02 -10.30
C TYR A 123 -1.45 -12.81 -11.06
N PHE A 124 -0.17 -12.50 -10.81
CA PHE A 124 0.57 -11.48 -11.53
C PHE A 124 1.79 -12.10 -12.21
N TYR A 125 2.04 -11.71 -13.46
CA TYR A 125 3.20 -12.10 -14.23
C TYR A 125 3.79 -10.92 -14.97
N ALA A 126 5.13 -10.80 -14.94
CA ALA A 126 5.90 -9.90 -15.78
C ALA A 126 7.22 -10.56 -16.15
N GLU A 127 7.57 -10.54 -17.42
CA GLU A 127 8.89 -11.06 -17.89
C GLU A 127 10.03 -10.31 -17.21
N ASN A 128 9.87 -9.00 -17.03
CA ASN A 128 10.82 -8.13 -16.36
C ASN A 128 10.13 -6.93 -15.73
N LEU A 129 10.15 -6.83 -14.41
CA LEU A 129 9.61 -5.66 -13.71
C LEU A 129 10.31 -4.35 -14.09
N GLY A 130 11.56 -4.41 -14.53
CA GLY A 130 12.30 -3.25 -15.02
C GLY A 130 11.67 -2.55 -16.21
N THR A 131 10.75 -3.20 -16.95
CA THR A 131 10.01 -2.56 -18.06
C THR A 131 8.99 -1.52 -17.57
N TYR A 132 8.60 -1.56 -16.31
CA TYR A 132 7.66 -0.63 -15.70
C TYR A 132 8.34 0.59 -15.06
N ILE A 133 9.68 0.65 -15.05
CA ILE A 133 10.46 1.72 -14.44
C ILE A 133 11.45 2.31 -15.44
N GLN A 134 11.89 3.53 -15.20
CA GLN A 134 12.79 4.29 -16.10
C GLN A 134 14.20 4.48 -15.53
N ALA A 135 14.39 4.29 -14.23
CA ALA A 135 15.62 4.72 -13.55
C ALA A 135 16.87 3.90 -13.89
N GLY A 136 16.74 2.74 -14.50
CA GLY A 136 17.89 1.88 -14.84
C GLY A 136 18.69 1.36 -13.62
N ALA A 137 18.16 1.55 -12.42
CA ALA A 137 18.73 1.06 -11.16
C ALA A 137 18.02 -0.21 -10.70
N PRO A 138 18.66 -1.07 -9.90
CA PRO A 138 18.03 -2.27 -9.38
C PRO A 138 16.80 -1.94 -8.53
N LEU A 139 15.76 -2.76 -8.64
CA LEU A 139 14.61 -2.73 -7.76
C LEU A 139 14.94 -3.39 -6.43
N VAL A 140 14.47 -2.79 -5.34
CA VAL A 140 14.51 -3.34 -4.00
C VAL A 140 13.08 -3.55 -3.53
N ASP A 141 12.78 -4.69 -2.94
CA ASP A 141 11.48 -4.92 -2.31
C ASP A 141 11.42 -4.20 -0.96
N ALA A 142 10.49 -3.27 -0.87
CA ALA A 142 10.19 -2.48 0.32
C ALA A 142 8.80 -2.82 0.88
N SER A 143 8.23 -3.97 0.52
CA SER A 143 6.90 -4.38 0.97
C SER A 143 6.85 -4.46 2.49
N PRO A 144 5.82 -3.90 3.14
CA PRO A 144 5.70 -3.91 4.60
C PRO A 144 5.37 -5.28 5.17
N GLU A 145 4.84 -6.18 4.34
CA GLU A 145 4.57 -7.57 4.67
C GLU A 145 5.12 -8.49 3.57
N TYR A 146 5.67 -9.61 3.98
CA TYR A 146 6.20 -10.67 3.09
C TYR A 146 7.18 -10.15 2.03
N PRO A 147 8.18 -9.34 2.41
CA PRO A 147 9.17 -8.87 1.46
C PRO A 147 9.97 -10.04 0.90
N LEU A 148 10.37 -9.91 -0.36
CA LEU A 148 11.20 -10.89 -1.03
C LEU A 148 12.68 -10.55 -0.84
N ASP A 149 13.49 -11.53 -0.48
CA ASP A 149 14.95 -11.38 -0.41
C ASP A 149 15.56 -11.18 -1.82
N TYR A 150 14.90 -11.73 -2.81
CA TYR A 150 15.30 -11.66 -4.21
C TYR A 150 14.09 -11.49 -5.12
N ILE A 151 14.19 -10.58 -6.09
CA ILE A 151 13.17 -10.35 -7.12
C ILE A 151 13.50 -11.23 -8.33
N PRO A 152 12.71 -12.29 -8.57
CA PRO A 152 13.00 -13.21 -9.67
C PRO A 152 12.73 -12.58 -11.04
N ARG A 153 13.33 -13.15 -12.06
CA ARG A 153 13.06 -12.81 -13.45
C ARG A 153 12.91 -14.11 -14.26
N PRO A 154 11.72 -14.40 -14.84
CA PRO A 154 10.51 -13.61 -14.81
C PRO A 154 9.92 -13.48 -13.39
N PHE A 155 9.16 -12.42 -13.16
CA PHE A 155 8.42 -12.21 -11.91
C PHE A 155 7.02 -12.82 -12.06
N SER A 156 6.76 -13.84 -11.27
CA SER A 156 5.52 -14.59 -11.28
C SER A 156 5.07 -14.82 -9.85
N TYR A 157 3.88 -14.35 -9.49
CA TYR A 157 3.42 -14.42 -8.11
C TYR A 157 1.90 -14.50 -8.00
N ASP A 158 1.45 -15.33 -7.05
CA ASP A 158 0.05 -15.43 -6.67
C ASP A 158 -0.19 -14.54 -5.44
N LEU A 159 -0.64 -13.30 -5.69
CA LEU A 159 -0.89 -12.33 -4.63
C LEU A 159 -2.08 -12.77 -3.79
N ARG A 160 -1.90 -12.80 -2.49
CA ARG A 160 -2.98 -13.03 -1.51
C ARG A 160 -4.03 -11.93 -1.59
N PRO A 161 -5.23 -12.16 -1.04
CA PRO A 161 -6.26 -11.11 -0.95
C PRO A 161 -5.71 -9.81 -0.38
N GLY A 162 -5.88 -8.72 -1.12
CA GLY A 162 -5.43 -7.38 -0.71
C GLY A 162 -3.91 -7.17 -0.60
N GLN A 163 -3.09 -8.14 -0.94
CA GLN A 163 -1.62 -8.04 -0.86
C GLN A 163 -1.08 -7.03 -1.87
N ALA A 164 -0.03 -6.33 -1.47
CA ALA A 164 0.73 -5.47 -2.35
C ALA A 164 2.23 -5.77 -2.28
N PHE A 165 2.90 -5.73 -3.42
CA PHE A 165 4.34 -5.52 -3.51
C PHE A 165 4.64 -4.03 -3.68
N VAL A 166 5.67 -3.57 -3.00
CA VAL A 166 6.19 -2.21 -3.08
C VAL A 166 7.66 -2.29 -3.47
N PHE A 167 7.94 -2.12 -4.74
CA PHE A 167 9.31 -2.09 -5.24
C PHE A 167 9.77 -0.65 -5.37
N VAL A 168 11.00 -0.37 -4.95
CA VAL A 168 11.60 0.96 -5.07
C VAL A 168 12.98 0.82 -5.71
N THR A 169 13.32 1.78 -6.58
CA THR A 169 14.67 1.93 -7.11
C THR A 169 15.20 3.30 -6.75
N SER A 170 16.47 3.39 -6.42
CA SER A 170 17.16 4.64 -6.12
C SER A 170 18.60 4.52 -6.57
N ARG A 171 19.13 5.59 -7.17
CA ARG A 171 20.56 5.67 -7.52
C ARG A 171 21.46 5.65 -6.30
N ASP A 172 20.94 6.03 -5.15
CA ASP A 172 21.69 6.02 -3.88
C ASP A 172 21.99 4.60 -3.37
N HIS A 173 21.32 3.58 -3.96
CA HIS A 173 21.56 2.18 -3.66
C HIS A 173 22.56 1.49 -4.62
N LEU A 174 23.10 2.22 -5.60
CA LEU A 174 24.18 1.71 -6.43
C LEU A 174 25.48 1.68 -5.61
N PRO A 175 26.23 0.57 -5.60
CA PRO A 175 27.56 0.55 -4.99
C PRO A 175 28.43 1.60 -5.69
N ARG A 176 29.10 2.42 -4.92
CA ARG A 176 30.09 3.40 -5.38
C ARG A 176 31.33 2.69 -5.88
#